data_ffa781c50c74b7a1d931908373927751
#
_entry.id   ffa781c50c74b7a1d931908373927751
#
_cell.length_a   1.000
_cell.length_b   1.000
_cell.length_c   1.000
_cell.angle_alpha   90.00
_cell.angle_beta   90.00
_cell.angle_gamma   90.00
#
_symmetry.space_group_name_H-M   'P 1'
#
loop_
_entity.id
_entity.type
_entity.pdbx_description
1 polymer ?
#
loop_
_entity_poly.entity_id
_entity_poly.type
_entity_poly.pdbx_seq_one_letter_code
_entity_poly.pdbx_strand_id
1 'polypeptide(L)'
;PDFMTRTARRTGFLKRERTIEPQALVLSLIAALSKGNCHAIADLHRQFNGMSLSEKQSVAYKPFHNQLRKPAFAQLMQQLTEFAIAQFVRTLKAKLPTKLDCFDDILLQDGSSFRVHDGLAEVFPSRFPTHPAAIECHMTLSLKHQMPKTMTITADTASERAYLPKAELMRNQLLLADAGYVDFTYFRQLSEHGGSFIVRGGKNLNPVIIEARNGQGRILPKLVGLKLKEIDRKTNRSEVLDLKIKRGQDEFRLVRRWFAEEKRFCIWVTNLPTTTWSADEIMMIYRCRWQVELLFKELKSDTNWRSFATSQQSIMEGLVWASLLALIIRRYIAIKSLPSVSVYKAGKNVDVWLLPILEAYIHQAWSEIAARLEWAMLYISKNAEKAQQRKTKKNRTLDGIFEMLNS
;
A
#
# COMPACT_ATOMS: atom_id res chain seq x y z
N PRO A 1 12.81 22.68 6.98
CA PRO A 1 14.27 22.44 7.05
C PRO A 1 14.64 21.72 8.34
N ASP A 2 14.26 22.28 9.44
CA ASP A 2 14.59 21.80 10.78
C ASP A 2 14.25 20.33 11.08
N PHE A 3 13.11 19.83 10.59
CA PHE A 3 12.71 18.45 10.88
C PHE A 3 13.64 17.42 10.22
N MET A 4 14.03 17.61 8.95
CA MET A 4 14.94 16.70 8.26
C MET A 4 16.32 16.70 8.92
N THR A 5 16.86 17.88 9.24
CA THR A 5 18.15 18.02 9.92
C THR A 5 18.13 17.43 11.32
N ARG A 6 17.07 17.68 12.10
CA ARG A 6 16.90 17.07 13.44
C ARG A 6 16.81 15.55 13.36
N THR A 7 16.06 15.01 12.38
CA THR A 7 15.96 13.57 12.18
C THR A 7 17.29 12.98 11.77
N ALA A 8 18.05 13.65 10.89
CA ALA A 8 19.38 13.22 10.48
C ALA A 8 20.38 13.20 11.66
N ARG A 9 20.28 14.14 12.58
CA ARG A 9 21.10 14.14 13.83
C ARG A 9 20.65 13.01 14.75
N ARG A 10 19.35 12.84 14.97
CA ARG A 10 18.79 11.78 15.84
C ARG A 10 19.13 10.37 15.37
N THR A 11 19.12 10.11 14.09
CA THR A 11 19.49 8.81 13.50
C THR A 11 21.00 8.60 13.42
N GLY A 12 21.81 9.62 13.72
CA GLY A 12 23.28 9.58 13.59
C GLY A 12 23.77 9.68 12.14
N PHE A 13 22.86 9.98 11.18
CA PHE A 13 23.25 10.22 9.79
C PHE A 13 24.12 11.47 9.66
N LEU A 14 23.75 12.55 10.35
CA LEU A 14 24.50 13.81 10.44
C LEU A 14 25.18 13.91 11.79
N LYS A 15 26.49 13.63 11.85
CA LYS A 15 27.34 13.81 13.04
C LYS A 15 28.04 15.16 13.06
N ARG A 16 28.40 15.69 11.90
CA ARG A 16 29.06 16.97 11.68
C ARG A 16 28.55 17.58 10.39
N GLU A 17 28.49 18.90 10.32
CA GLU A 17 28.14 19.60 9.09
C GLU A 17 29.18 19.32 8.00
N ARG A 18 28.70 19.00 6.81
CA ARG A 18 29.48 18.63 5.64
C ARG A 18 28.80 19.15 4.38
N THR A 19 29.48 19.08 3.25
CA THR A 19 28.97 19.50 1.94
C THR A 19 27.64 18.82 1.54
N ILE A 20 27.40 17.57 1.97
CA ILE A 20 26.13 16.88 1.70
C ILE A 20 25.17 17.18 2.86
N GLU A 21 24.30 18.14 2.63
CA GLU A 21 23.23 18.47 3.57
C GLU A 21 22.10 17.43 3.48
N PRO A 22 21.57 16.94 4.62
CA PRO A 22 20.50 15.95 4.64
C PRO A 22 19.27 16.38 3.84
N GLN A 23 18.90 17.65 3.90
CA GLN A 23 17.76 18.19 3.18
C GLN A 23 17.96 18.11 1.67
N ALA A 24 19.09 18.60 1.16
CA ALA A 24 19.40 18.55 -0.27
C ALA A 24 19.46 17.09 -0.77
N LEU A 25 20.06 16.19 0.01
CA LEU A 25 20.11 14.76 -0.31
C LEU A 25 18.69 14.16 -0.41
N VAL A 26 17.86 14.33 0.61
CA VAL A 26 16.51 13.74 0.65
C VAL A 26 15.65 14.27 -0.49
N LEU A 27 15.65 15.58 -0.74
CA LEU A 27 14.84 16.19 -1.80
C LEU A 27 15.32 15.79 -3.21
N SER A 28 16.63 15.67 -3.41
CA SER A 28 17.17 15.17 -4.69
C SER A 28 16.82 13.69 -4.93
N LEU A 29 16.81 12.85 -3.89
CA LEU A 29 16.34 11.46 -4.00
C LEU A 29 14.85 11.41 -4.33
N ILE A 30 14.01 12.24 -3.68
CA ILE A 30 12.59 12.35 -4.01
C ILE A 30 12.39 12.76 -5.47
N ALA A 31 13.13 13.77 -5.95
CA ALA A 31 13.07 14.22 -7.34
C ALA A 31 13.44 13.10 -8.31
N ALA A 32 14.55 12.42 -8.06
CA ALA A 32 15.07 11.35 -8.90
C ALA A 32 14.09 10.15 -8.97
N LEU A 33 13.65 9.68 -7.80
CA LEU A 33 12.80 8.49 -7.69
C LEU A 33 11.34 8.76 -8.12
N SER A 34 10.90 10.01 -8.14
CA SER A 34 9.57 10.37 -8.64
C SER A 34 9.45 10.26 -10.17
N LYS A 35 10.55 10.36 -10.90
CA LYS A 35 10.56 10.34 -12.38
C LYS A 35 10.51 8.93 -12.98
N GLY A 36 10.91 7.90 -12.22
CA GLY A 36 10.97 6.52 -12.69
C GLY A 36 12.04 6.24 -13.76
N ASN A 37 12.94 7.17 -14.03
CA ASN A 37 13.99 7.07 -15.06
C ASN A 37 15.41 6.92 -14.50
N CYS A 38 15.56 6.79 -13.19
CA CYS A 38 16.85 6.49 -12.56
C CYS A 38 17.11 4.99 -12.59
N HIS A 39 18.29 4.59 -13.07
CA HIS A 39 18.67 3.18 -13.24
C HIS A 39 19.89 2.78 -12.42
N ALA A 40 20.66 3.76 -11.94
CA ALA A 40 21.88 3.56 -11.18
C ALA A 40 22.06 4.60 -10.06
N ILE A 41 22.84 4.27 -9.05
CA ILE A 41 23.21 5.23 -7.98
C ILE A 41 23.91 6.47 -8.56
N ALA A 42 24.59 6.33 -9.69
CA ALA A 42 25.19 7.45 -10.40
C ALA A 42 24.14 8.46 -10.93
N ASP A 43 22.92 8.01 -11.25
CA ASP A 43 21.83 8.90 -11.65
C ASP A 43 21.35 9.73 -10.47
N LEU A 44 21.24 9.11 -9.28
CA LEU A 44 20.92 9.81 -8.03
C LEU A 44 21.98 10.87 -7.70
N HIS A 45 23.25 10.54 -7.89
CA HIS A 45 24.35 11.47 -7.71
C HIS A 45 24.29 12.65 -8.70
N ARG A 46 24.00 12.38 -9.99
CA ARG A 46 23.81 13.45 -11.00
C ARG A 46 22.64 14.35 -10.64
N GLN A 47 21.51 13.77 -10.20
CA GLN A 47 20.36 14.56 -9.77
C GLN A 47 20.69 15.42 -8.53
N PHE A 48 21.43 14.86 -7.55
CA PHE A 48 21.88 15.59 -6.37
C PHE A 48 22.73 16.82 -6.79
N ASN A 49 23.75 16.63 -7.61
CA ASN A 49 24.61 17.71 -8.07
C ASN A 49 23.85 18.73 -8.94
N GLY A 50 22.91 18.29 -9.77
CA GLY A 50 22.09 19.18 -10.60
C GLY A 50 21.13 20.08 -9.81
N MET A 51 20.69 19.63 -8.64
CA MET A 51 19.85 20.44 -7.73
C MET A 51 20.66 21.25 -6.72
N SER A 52 21.97 20.98 -6.57
CA SER A 52 22.86 21.72 -5.67
C SER A 52 23.31 23.02 -6.32
N LEU A 53 23.26 24.12 -5.59
CA LEU A 53 23.19 25.50 -6.06
C LEU A 53 24.41 26.12 -6.66
N SER A 54 25.57 25.54 -6.57
CA SER A 54 26.74 26.19 -7.09
C SER A 54 27.70 25.22 -7.76
N GLU A 55 28.27 25.63 -8.88
CA GLU A 55 29.39 24.94 -9.53
C GLU A 55 30.56 24.67 -8.57
N LYS A 56 30.68 25.47 -7.51
CA LYS A 56 31.69 25.34 -6.47
C LYS A 56 31.41 24.27 -5.42
N GLN A 57 30.19 23.67 -5.40
CA GLN A 57 29.78 22.73 -4.36
C GLN A 57 29.39 21.32 -4.89
N SER A 58 29.78 21.00 -6.12
CA SER A 58 29.57 19.65 -6.63
C SER A 58 30.31 18.63 -5.77
N VAL A 59 29.62 17.52 -5.46
CA VAL A 59 30.16 16.43 -4.66
C VAL A 59 30.62 15.32 -5.58
N ALA A 60 31.81 14.78 -5.37
CA ALA A 60 32.30 13.62 -6.11
C ALA A 60 31.47 12.38 -5.78
N TYR A 61 31.42 11.40 -6.69
CA TYR A 61 30.60 10.18 -6.53
C TYR A 61 30.92 9.39 -5.26
N LYS A 62 32.20 9.20 -4.93
CA LYS A 62 32.62 8.39 -3.77
C LYS A 62 32.12 8.95 -2.43
N PRO A 63 32.27 10.25 -2.10
CA PRO A 63 31.64 10.85 -0.92
C PRO A 63 30.10 10.70 -0.89
N PHE A 64 29.41 10.90 -2.02
CA PHE A 64 27.96 10.70 -2.11
C PHE A 64 27.59 9.25 -1.80
N HIS A 65 28.18 8.29 -2.47
CA HIS A 65 27.95 6.87 -2.25
C HIS A 65 28.21 6.45 -0.80
N ASN A 66 29.29 6.97 -0.19
CA ASN A 66 29.61 6.70 1.21
C ASN A 66 28.56 7.23 2.20
N GLN A 67 27.79 8.28 1.86
CA GLN A 67 26.67 8.72 2.68
C GLN A 67 25.53 7.71 2.65
N LEU A 68 25.22 7.17 1.48
CA LEU A 68 24.14 6.16 1.32
C LEU A 68 24.52 4.83 1.99
N ARG A 69 25.80 4.49 2.10
CA ARG A 69 26.28 3.26 2.77
C ARG A 69 26.13 3.28 4.29
N LYS A 70 25.90 4.41 4.91
CA LYS A 70 25.73 4.48 6.36
C LYS A 70 24.45 3.74 6.78
N PRO A 71 24.47 2.88 7.81
CA PRO A 71 23.24 2.27 8.34
C PRO A 71 22.16 3.31 8.71
N ALA A 72 22.60 4.47 9.19
CA ALA A 72 21.75 5.60 9.52
C ALA A 72 21.00 6.19 8.30
N PHE A 73 21.38 5.89 7.06
CA PHE A 73 20.67 6.34 5.86
C PHE A 73 19.29 5.66 5.75
N ALA A 74 19.24 4.35 5.91
CA ALA A 74 17.97 3.61 5.90
C ALA A 74 17.03 4.09 7.01
N GLN A 75 17.57 4.29 8.24
CA GLN A 75 16.81 4.79 9.37
C GLN A 75 16.31 6.23 9.15
N LEU A 76 17.12 7.10 8.56
CA LEU A 76 16.70 8.45 8.19
C LEU A 76 15.52 8.42 7.24
N MET A 77 15.63 7.68 6.13
CA MET A 77 14.58 7.60 5.12
C MET A 77 13.30 6.98 5.68
N GLN A 78 13.41 5.93 6.50
CA GLN A 78 12.27 5.34 7.20
C GLN A 78 11.54 6.37 8.06
N GLN A 79 12.25 7.04 8.97
CA GLN A 79 11.62 8.00 9.89
C GLN A 79 10.99 9.20 9.17
N LEU A 80 11.62 9.68 8.08
CA LEU A 80 11.03 10.75 7.27
C LEU A 80 9.75 10.27 6.56
N THR A 81 9.74 9.04 6.07
CA THR A 81 8.58 8.45 5.41
C THR A 81 7.43 8.25 6.40
N GLU A 82 7.69 7.67 7.56
CA GLU A 82 6.69 7.48 8.63
C GLU A 82 6.10 8.82 9.11
N PHE A 83 6.94 9.84 9.27
CA PHE A 83 6.48 11.18 9.58
C PHE A 83 5.57 11.77 8.50
N ALA A 84 5.97 11.68 7.23
CA ALA A 84 5.17 12.15 6.10
C ALA A 84 3.82 11.43 6.03
N ILE A 85 3.79 10.11 6.21
CA ILE A 85 2.56 9.31 6.31
C ILE A 85 1.66 9.86 7.40
N ALA A 86 2.19 10.05 8.61
CA ALA A 86 1.42 10.54 9.75
C ALA A 86 0.84 11.94 9.52
N GLN A 87 1.57 12.84 8.85
CA GLN A 87 1.06 14.17 8.50
C GLN A 87 -0.02 14.11 7.41
N PHE A 88 0.19 13.32 6.36
CA PHE A 88 -0.73 13.24 5.23
C PHE A 88 -2.06 12.58 5.61
N VAL A 89 -2.02 11.52 6.41
CA VAL A 89 -3.23 10.86 6.94
C VAL A 89 -4.11 11.82 7.74
N ARG A 90 -3.54 12.77 8.47
CA ARG A 90 -4.31 13.76 9.24
C ARG A 90 -5.08 14.74 8.35
N THR A 91 -4.62 15.00 7.15
CA THR A 91 -5.15 16.05 6.27
C THR A 91 -5.92 15.53 5.07
N LEU A 92 -5.83 14.24 4.77
CA LEU A 92 -6.58 13.57 3.71
C LEU A 92 -7.77 12.81 4.32
N LYS A 93 -8.94 12.97 3.72
CA LYS A 93 -10.13 12.18 4.05
C LYS A 93 -10.96 12.00 2.78
N ALA A 94 -10.94 10.81 2.21
CA ALA A 94 -11.81 10.48 1.09
C ALA A 94 -13.26 10.33 1.58
N LYS A 95 -14.21 10.70 0.74
CA LYS A 95 -15.62 10.43 0.98
C LYS A 95 -15.88 8.94 0.69
N LEU A 96 -16.19 8.18 1.73
CA LEU A 96 -16.61 6.78 1.59
C LEU A 96 -18.12 6.71 1.31
N PRO A 97 -18.62 5.56 0.79
CA PRO A 97 -20.05 5.27 0.79
C PRO A 97 -20.64 5.36 2.19
N THR A 98 -21.85 5.91 2.31
CA THR A 98 -22.53 6.13 3.59
C THR A 98 -22.58 4.88 4.47
N LYS A 99 -22.80 3.70 3.84
CA LYS A 99 -22.82 2.44 4.55
C LYS A 99 -21.49 2.04 5.16
N LEU A 100 -20.37 2.50 4.59
CA LEU A 100 -19.02 2.25 5.09
C LEU A 100 -18.56 3.27 6.15
N ASP A 101 -19.31 4.35 6.37
CA ASP A 101 -18.99 5.37 7.38
C ASP A 101 -19.13 4.84 8.83
N CYS A 102 -19.74 3.68 9.02
CA CYS A 102 -19.76 2.98 10.31
C CYS A 102 -18.36 2.53 10.78
N PHE A 103 -17.39 2.45 9.86
CA PHE A 103 -16.02 2.13 10.18
C PHE A 103 -15.18 3.41 10.31
N ASP A 104 -14.33 3.47 11.34
CA ASP A 104 -13.38 4.56 11.50
C ASP A 104 -12.36 4.58 10.36
N ASP A 105 -11.95 3.41 9.88
CA ASP A 105 -11.11 3.22 8.69
C ASP A 105 -11.32 1.82 8.08
N ILE A 106 -10.97 1.67 6.82
CA ILE A 106 -10.90 0.40 6.10
C ILE A 106 -9.44 0.17 5.72
N LEU A 107 -8.86 -0.86 6.32
CA LEU A 107 -7.45 -1.18 6.18
C LEU A 107 -7.26 -2.32 5.17
N LEU A 108 -6.45 -2.06 4.17
CA LEU A 108 -6.11 -3.03 3.13
C LEU A 108 -4.71 -3.55 3.45
N GLN A 109 -4.62 -4.84 3.79
CA GLN A 109 -3.35 -5.49 4.12
C GLN A 109 -2.88 -6.34 2.93
N ASP A 110 -1.63 -6.13 2.52
CA ASP A 110 -1.01 -6.93 1.48
C ASP A 110 0.51 -6.94 1.63
N GLY A 111 1.16 -7.95 1.04
CA GLY A 111 2.60 -8.08 0.93
C GLY A 111 3.04 -8.11 -0.53
N SER A 112 4.24 -7.64 -0.82
CA SER A 112 4.80 -7.74 -2.16
C SER A 112 6.28 -8.01 -2.11
N SER A 113 6.68 -9.15 -2.74
CA SER A 113 8.09 -9.55 -2.82
C SER A 113 8.80 -8.86 -3.98
N PHE A 114 10.08 -8.61 -3.76
CA PHE A 114 10.99 -7.99 -4.72
C PHE A 114 12.35 -8.67 -4.66
N ARG A 115 12.83 -9.11 -5.81
CA ARG A 115 14.22 -9.55 -5.93
C ARG A 115 15.16 -8.38 -5.61
N VAL A 116 16.22 -8.67 -4.85
CA VAL A 116 17.33 -7.77 -4.56
C VAL A 116 18.64 -8.39 -5.04
N HIS A 117 19.75 -7.66 -4.88
CA HIS A 117 21.07 -8.16 -5.27
C HIS A 117 21.44 -9.43 -4.51
N ASP A 118 21.95 -10.43 -5.21
CA ASP A 118 22.23 -11.77 -4.66
C ASP A 118 23.21 -11.76 -3.47
N GLY A 119 24.09 -10.75 -3.40
CA GLY A 119 24.97 -10.52 -2.24
C GLY A 119 24.26 -10.12 -0.93
N LEU A 120 22.93 -9.99 -0.94
CA LEU A 120 22.10 -9.76 0.25
C LEU A 120 21.40 -11.03 0.76
N ALA A 121 21.72 -12.21 0.21
CA ALA A 121 21.05 -13.47 0.54
C ALA A 121 21.15 -13.86 2.02
N GLU A 122 22.25 -13.53 2.71
CA GLU A 122 22.40 -13.80 4.14
C GLU A 122 21.43 -13.00 5.00
N VAL A 123 21.08 -11.76 4.60
CA VAL A 123 20.19 -10.88 5.33
C VAL A 123 18.74 -11.06 4.86
N PHE A 124 18.55 -11.23 3.57
CA PHE A 124 17.24 -11.34 2.91
C PHE A 124 17.17 -12.60 2.05
N PRO A 125 17.15 -13.80 2.65
CA PRO A 125 16.97 -15.03 1.91
C PRO A 125 15.64 -15.04 1.16
N SER A 126 15.63 -15.63 -0.05
CA SER A 126 14.43 -15.75 -0.88
C SER A 126 13.75 -17.10 -0.71
N ARG A 127 12.41 -17.11 -0.77
CA ARG A 127 11.58 -18.32 -0.88
C ARG A 127 11.57 -18.90 -2.31
N PHE A 128 12.04 -18.14 -3.30
CA PHE A 128 12.02 -18.54 -4.70
C PHE A 128 13.37 -19.14 -5.10
N PRO A 129 13.40 -20.36 -5.71
CA PRO A 129 14.65 -21.01 -6.11
C PRO A 129 15.37 -20.28 -7.26
N THR A 130 14.67 -19.39 -7.97
CA THR A 130 15.20 -18.66 -9.14
C THR A 130 16.16 -17.51 -8.79
N HIS A 131 16.20 -17.10 -7.53
CA HIS A 131 17.08 -16.03 -7.04
C HIS A 131 17.29 -16.17 -5.52
N PRO A 132 18.53 -15.98 -5.04
CA PRO A 132 18.87 -16.28 -3.64
C PRO A 132 18.43 -15.20 -2.66
N ALA A 133 18.17 -13.97 -3.13
CA ALA A 133 17.85 -12.83 -2.27
C ALA A 133 16.56 -12.11 -2.72
N ALA A 134 15.66 -11.88 -1.77
CA ALA A 134 14.44 -11.09 -1.98
C ALA A 134 13.95 -10.49 -0.67
N ILE A 135 13.37 -9.29 -0.76
CA ILE A 135 12.63 -8.67 0.33
C ILE A 135 11.13 -8.80 0.10
N GLU A 136 10.37 -8.76 1.18
CA GLU A 136 8.93 -8.53 1.16
C GLU A 136 8.60 -7.22 1.86
N CYS A 137 7.80 -6.40 1.19
CA CYS A 137 7.24 -5.18 1.77
C CYS A 137 5.81 -5.48 2.22
N HIS A 138 5.59 -5.55 3.53
CA HIS A 138 4.26 -5.68 4.12
C HIS A 138 3.67 -4.29 4.32
N MET A 139 2.49 -4.04 3.76
CA MET A 139 1.88 -2.71 3.79
C MET A 139 0.43 -2.78 4.25
N THR A 140 0.08 -1.87 5.15
CA THR A 140 -1.30 -1.55 5.49
C THR A 140 -1.66 -0.22 4.83
N LEU A 141 -2.63 -0.21 3.93
CA LEU A 141 -3.15 0.97 3.24
C LEU A 141 -4.49 1.38 3.85
N SER A 142 -4.66 2.64 4.19
CA SER A 142 -5.96 3.21 4.56
C SER A 142 -6.76 3.57 3.32
N LEU A 143 -7.95 3.02 3.20
CA LEU A 143 -8.87 3.37 2.11
C LEU A 143 -9.46 4.78 2.31
N LYS A 144 -9.73 5.16 3.56
CA LYS A 144 -10.27 6.48 3.92
C LYS A 144 -9.30 7.62 3.61
N HIS A 145 -8.01 7.38 3.80
CA HIS A 145 -6.98 8.39 3.54
C HIS A 145 -6.27 8.19 2.19
N GLN A 146 -6.49 7.05 1.51
CA GLN A 146 -5.82 6.64 0.26
C GLN A 146 -4.29 6.67 0.35
N MET A 147 -3.77 6.45 1.56
CA MET A 147 -2.35 6.49 1.90
C MET A 147 -1.93 5.26 2.70
N PRO A 148 -0.67 4.82 2.60
CA PRO A 148 -0.12 3.85 3.54
C PRO A 148 -0.29 4.32 4.99
N LYS A 149 -0.56 3.40 5.90
CA LYS A 149 -0.46 3.62 7.36
C LYS A 149 0.87 3.09 7.89
N THR A 150 1.22 1.90 7.43
CA THR A 150 2.47 1.22 7.84
C THR A 150 3.11 0.54 6.65
N MET A 151 4.42 0.42 6.68
CA MET A 151 5.20 -0.48 5.83
C MET A 151 6.30 -1.13 6.66
N THR A 152 6.56 -2.40 6.41
CA THR A 152 7.69 -3.14 7.01
C THR A 152 8.42 -3.90 5.91
N ILE A 153 9.75 -3.87 5.94
CA ILE A 153 10.63 -4.59 5.00
C ILE A 153 11.20 -5.80 5.74
N THR A 154 11.07 -6.98 5.13
CA THR A 154 11.60 -8.24 5.67
C THR A 154 12.22 -9.08 4.57
N ALA A 155 12.86 -10.20 4.93
CA ALA A 155 13.09 -11.27 3.96
C ALA A 155 11.74 -11.83 3.47
N ASP A 156 11.64 -12.25 2.22
CA ASP A 156 10.38 -12.78 1.67
C ASP A 156 10.05 -14.20 2.19
N THR A 157 10.92 -14.79 2.99
CA THR A 157 10.67 -16.01 3.75
C THR A 157 9.86 -15.77 5.02
N ALA A 158 9.67 -14.51 5.44
CA ALA A 158 8.89 -14.17 6.64
C ALA A 158 7.39 -14.48 6.45
N SER A 159 6.72 -14.83 7.56
CA SER A 159 5.29 -15.11 7.52
C SER A 159 4.49 -13.81 7.41
N GLU A 160 3.67 -13.67 6.35
CA GLU A 160 2.80 -12.52 6.13
C GLU A 160 1.88 -12.22 7.34
N ARG A 161 1.43 -13.25 8.06
CA ARG A 161 0.53 -13.12 9.22
C ARG A 161 1.13 -12.36 10.38
N ALA A 162 2.47 -12.39 10.54
CA ALA A 162 3.16 -11.66 11.59
C ALA A 162 3.05 -10.12 11.44
N TYR A 163 2.66 -9.66 10.27
CA TYR A 163 2.55 -8.23 9.93
C TYR A 163 1.11 -7.73 9.83
N LEU A 164 0.16 -8.53 10.29
CA LEU A 164 -1.22 -8.06 10.49
C LEU A 164 -1.25 -6.91 11.52
N PRO A 165 -2.16 -5.93 11.37
CA PRO A 165 -2.38 -4.91 12.38
C PRO A 165 -2.68 -5.55 13.74
N LYS A 166 -2.21 -4.94 14.83
CA LYS A 166 -2.52 -5.44 16.18
C LYS A 166 -4.02 -5.42 16.42
N ALA A 167 -4.60 -6.52 16.88
CA ALA A 167 -6.04 -6.69 17.07
C ALA A 167 -6.65 -5.62 17.98
N GLU A 168 -5.91 -5.21 19.03
CA GLU A 168 -6.32 -4.21 20.02
C GLU A 168 -6.51 -2.81 19.39
N LEU A 169 -5.85 -2.54 18.25
CA LEU A 169 -5.94 -1.28 17.52
C LEU A 169 -7.03 -1.28 16.44
N MET A 170 -7.75 -2.40 16.29
CA MET A 170 -8.71 -2.58 15.20
C MET A 170 -10.16 -2.24 15.56
N ARG A 171 -10.41 -1.69 16.76
CA ARG A 171 -11.76 -1.29 17.16
C ARG A 171 -12.38 -0.36 16.11
N ASN A 172 -13.61 -0.67 15.71
CA ASN A 172 -14.38 0.03 14.67
C ASN A 172 -13.67 0.14 13.31
N GLN A 173 -12.68 -0.70 13.03
CA GLN A 173 -12.01 -0.74 11.73
C GLN A 173 -12.35 -2.02 10.97
N LEU A 174 -12.33 -1.96 9.65
CA LEU A 174 -12.52 -3.10 8.76
C LEU A 174 -11.20 -3.48 8.11
N LEU A 175 -10.76 -4.74 8.29
CA LEU A 175 -9.59 -5.30 7.63
C LEU A 175 -10.00 -6.03 6.35
N LEU A 176 -9.34 -5.71 5.23
CA LEU A 176 -9.41 -6.48 3.98
C LEU A 176 -8.04 -7.07 3.69
N ALA A 177 -7.94 -8.40 3.59
CA ALA A 177 -6.68 -9.07 3.32
C ALA A 177 -6.84 -10.29 2.40
N ASP A 178 -5.74 -10.74 1.78
CA ASP A 178 -5.77 -11.92 0.91
C ASP A 178 -5.63 -13.23 1.72
N ALA A 179 -5.68 -14.34 1.02
CA ALA A 179 -5.69 -15.70 1.57
C ALA A 179 -4.45 -16.05 2.40
N GLY A 180 -3.30 -15.43 2.14
CA GLY A 180 -2.09 -15.58 2.93
C GLY A 180 -2.25 -15.15 4.40
N TYR A 181 -3.18 -14.24 4.65
CA TYR A 181 -3.47 -13.66 5.97
C TYR A 181 -4.55 -14.41 6.77
N VAL A 182 -5.02 -15.58 6.32
CA VAL A 182 -6.04 -16.35 7.05
C VAL A 182 -5.45 -16.88 8.35
N ASP A 183 -5.92 -16.32 9.46
CA ASP A 183 -5.60 -16.74 10.83
C ASP A 183 -6.84 -16.61 11.71
N PHE A 184 -7.44 -17.74 12.08
CA PHE A 184 -8.68 -17.76 12.85
C PHE A 184 -8.50 -17.33 14.31
N THR A 185 -7.29 -17.51 14.87
CA THR A 185 -6.98 -17.00 16.22
C THR A 185 -6.95 -15.49 16.20
N TYR A 186 -6.30 -14.90 15.21
CA TYR A 186 -6.29 -13.46 15.02
C TYR A 186 -7.70 -12.91 14.74
N PHE A 187 -8.51 -13.60 13.94
CA PHE A 187 -9.89 -13.16 13.63
C PHE A 187 -10.78 -13.15 14.88
N ARG A 188 -10.62 -14.12 15.78
CA ARG A 188 -11.29 -14.11 17.07
C ARG A 188 -10.86 -12.90 17.91
N GLN A 189 -9.55 -12.70 18.12
CA GLN A 189 -9.02 -11.56 18.86
C GLN A 189 -9.49 -10.23 18.31
N LEU A 190 -9.45 -10.07 16.98
CA LEU A 190 -9.91 -8.88 16.29
C LEU A 190 -11.41 -8.61 16.57
N SER A 191 -12.24 -9.65 16.52
CA SER A 191 -13.67 -9.56 16.84
C SER A 191 -13.92 -9.21 18.31
N GLU A 192 -13.18 -9.80 19.23
CA GLU A 192 -13.24 -9.50 20.67
C GLU A 192 -12.92 -8.03 20.98
N HIS A 193 -12.00 -7.42 20.19
CA HIS A 193 -11.67 -6.00 20.28
C HIS A 193 -12.60 -5.07 19.48
N GLY A 194 -13.67 -5.61 18.88
CA GLY A 194 -14.66 -4.81 18.13
C GLY A 194 -14.19 -4.41 16.74
N GLY A 195 -13.22 -5.13 16.19
CA GLY A 195 -12.80 -5.00 14.80
C GLY A 195 -13.61 -5.89 13.87
N SER A 196 -13.60 -5.54 12.58
CA SER A 196 -14.26 -6.29 11.52
C SER A 196 -13.27 -6.70 10.44
N PHE A 197 -13.57 -7.78 9.73
CA PHE A 197 -12.72 -8.24 8.64
C PHE A 197 -13.50 -8.86 7.48
N ILE A 198 -12.93 -8.81 6.28
CA ILE A 198 -13.27 -9.62 5.11
C ILE A 198 -11.96 -10.13 4.53
N VAL A 199 -11.71 -11.43 4.62
CA VAL A 199 -10.47 -12.04 4.16
C VAL A 199 -10.78 -13.15 3.17
N ARG A 200 -10.03 -13.23 2.07
CA ARG A 200 -10.19 -14.29 1.09
C ARG A 200 -9.79 -15.63 1.70
N GLY A 201 -10.62 -16.65 1.58
CA GLY A 201 -10.30 -18.00 2.03
C GLY A 201 -9.34 -18.71 1.08
N GLY A 202 -8.36 -19.41 1.65
CA GLY A 202 -7.42 -20.24 0.89
C GLY A 202 -8.04 -21.55 0.39
N LYS A 203 -7.43 -22.18 -0.61
CA LYS A 203 -7.86 -23.46 -1.21
C LYS A 203 -7.96 -24.62 -0.20
N ASN A 204 -7.20 -24.54 0.88
CA ASN A 204 -7.14 -25.58 1.92
C ASN A 204 -8.21 -25.43 2.99
N LEU A 205 -8.99 -24.33 2.94
CA LEU A 205 -10.07 -24.09 3.90
C LEU A 205 -11.21 -25.11 3.69
N ASN A 206 -11.51 -25.90 4.73
CA ASN A 206 -12.54 -26.95 4.68
C ASN A 206 -13.27 -27.10 6.03
N PRO A 207 -13.93 -26.02 6.53
CA PRO A 207 -14.66 -26.04 7.78
C PRO A 207 -15.99 -26.82 7.66
N VAL A 208 -16.59 -27.12 8.81
CA VAL A 208 -17.96 -27.66 8.89
C VAL A 208 -18.94 -26.52 8.80
N ILE A 209 -20.00 -26.71 8.03
CA ILE A 209 -21.11 -25.76 7.85
C ILE A 209 -22.15 -26.02 8.95
N ILE A 210 -22.49 -24.99 9.71
CA ILE A 210 -23.51 -25.06 10.78
C ILE A 210 -24.82 -24.34 10.41
N GLU A 211 -24.75 -23.35 9.50
CA GLU A 211 -25.93 -22.76 8.86
C GLU A 211 -25.63 -22.52 7.38
N ALA A 212 -26.63 -22.64 6.52
CA ALA A 212 -26.45 -22.36 5.10
C ALA A 212 -27.68 -21.63 4.55
N ARG A 213 -27.41 -20.57 3.76
CA ARG A 213 -28.42 -19.81 3.01
C ARG A 213 -27.92 -19.55 1.59
N ASN A 214 -28.85 -19.39 0.64
CA ASN A 214 -28.47 -18.85 -0.66
C ASN A 214 -28.42 -17.32 -0.65
N GLY A 215 -28.00 -16.72 -1.76
CA GLY A 215 -27.88 -15.25 -1.90
C GLY A 215 -29.19 -14.48 -1.70
N GLN A 216 -30.34 -15.14 -1.81
CA GLN A 216 -31.66 -14.57 -1.53
C GLN A 216 -32.13 -14.82 -0.09
N GLY A 217 -31.28 -15.39 0.79
CA GLY A 217 -31.61 -15.65 2.19
C GLY A 217 -32.38 -16.95 2.45
N ARG A 218 -32.70 -17.77 1.42
CA ARG A 218 -33.39 -19.06 1.59
C ARG A 218 -32.46 -20.03 2.32
N ILE A 219 -33.00 -20.68 3.37
CA ILE A 219 -32.29 -21.69 4.18
C ILE A 219 -32.04 -22.95 3.35
N LEU A 220 -30.85 -23.53 3.45
CA LEU A 220 -30.40 -24.74 2.78
C LEU A 220 -29.99 -25.83 3.78
N PRO A 221 -30.96 -26.48 4.47
CA PRO A 221 -30.66 -27.39 5.58
C PRO A 221 -29.86 -28.63 5.16
N LYS A 222 -29.93 -29.03 3.89
CA LYS A 222 -29.17 -30.16 3.34
C LYS A 222 -27.66 -29.96 3.31
N LEU A 223 -27.20 -28.73 3.49
CA LEU A 223 -25.76 -28.39 3.52
C LEU A 223 -25.18 -28.33 4.96
N VAL A 224 -26.05 -28.34 5.96
CA VAL A 224 -25.65 -28.31 7.37
C VAL A 224 -24.99 -29.63 7.76
N GLY A 225 -23.88 -29.57 8.51
CA GLY A 225 -23.07 -30.72 8.92
C GLY A 225 -22.05 -31.18 7.89
N LEU A 226 -22.15 -30.71 6.64
CA LEU A 226 -21.17 -31.03 5.61
C LEU A 226 -19.91 -30.14 5.73
N LYS A 227 -18.78 -30.65 5.22
CA LYS A 227 -17.58 -29.83 5.04
C LYS A 227 -17.66 -29.02 3.75
N LEU A 228 -17.02 -27.87 3.72
CA LEU A 228 -17.09 -26.92 2.60
C LEU A 228 -16.75 -27.54 1.23
N LYS A 229 -15.79 -28.45 1.15
CA LYS A 229 -15.42 -29.13 -0.12
C LYS A 229 -16.43 -30.19 -0.56
N GLU A 230 -17.23 -30.73 0.35
CA GLU A 230 -18.25 -31.74 0.04
C GLU A 230 -19.43 -31.14 -0.72
N ILE A 231 -19.66 -29.83 -0.56
CA ILE A 231 -20.75 -29.13 -1.23
C ILE A 231 -20.48 -28.73 -2.67
N ASP A 232 -19.24 -28.86 -3.16
CA ASP A 232 -18.84 -28.41 -4.51
C ASP A 232 -19.65 -29.10 -5.62
N ARG A 233 -20.02 -30.38 -5.42
CA ARG A 233 -20.81 -31.14 -6.36
C ARG A 233 -22.34 -31.06 -6.08
N LYS A 234 -22.74 -30.52 -4.93
CA LYS A 234 -24.13 -30.49 -4.45
C LYS A 234 -24.81 -29.13 -4.66
N THR A 235 -24.05 -28.11 -5.09
CA THR A 235 -24.56 -26.76 -5.25
C THR A 235 -24.40 -26.27 -6.68
N ASN A 236 -25.35 -25.43 -7.12
CA ASN A 236 -25.27 -24.82 -8.44
C ASN A 236 -24.13 -23.77 -8.46
N ARG A 237 -23.36 -23.76 -9.55
CA ARG A 237 -22.29 -22.77 -9.75
C ARG A 237 -22.79 -21.33 -9.87
N SER A 238 -24.03 -21.11 -10.30
CA SER A 238 -24.63 -19.78 -10.38
C SER A 238 -25.07 -19.22 -9.02
N GLU A 239 -25.13 -20.07 -7.99
CA GLU A 239 -25.66 -19.69 -6.69
C GLU A 239 -24.59 -19.08 -5.78
N VAL A 240 -24.92 -17.96 -5.16
CA VAL A 240 -24.14 -17.40 -4.05
C VAL A 240 -24.57 -18.09 -2.78
N LEU A 241 -23.62 -18.56 -1.99
CA LEU A 241 -23.88 -19.16 -0.69
C LEU A 241 -23.39 -18.26 0.43
N ASP A 242 -24.22 -18.11 1.43
CA ASP A 242 -23.93 -17.40 2.68
C ASP A 242 -24.01 -18.44 3.82
N LEU A 243 -22.87 -18.77 4.37
CA LEU A 243 -22.68 -19.90 5.26
C LEU A 243 -22.21 -19.41 6.63
N LYS A 244 -22.68 -20.06 7.68
CA LYS A 244 -22.05 -20.00 8.99
C LYS A 244 -21.21 -21.26 9.17
N ILE A 245 -19.97 -21.10 9.52
CA ILE A 245 -18.99 -22.18 9.63
C ILE A 245 -18.44 -22.27 11.05
N LYS A 246 -18.08 -23.49 11.45
CA LYS A 246 -17.41 -23.76 12.74
C LYS A 246 -15.94 -24.11 12.51
N ARG A 247 -15.08 -23.50 13.32
CA ARG A 247 -13.64 -23.79 13.36
C ARG A 247 -13.19 -23.88 14.82
N GLY A 248 -13.01 -25.09 15.32
CA GLY A 248 -12.82 -25.31 16.77
C GLY A 248 -14.08 -24.91 17.54
N GLN A 249 -13.94 -23.97 18.46
CA GLN A 249 -15.07 -23.42 19.21
C GLN A 249 -15.63 -22.12 18.56
N ASP A 250 -14.93 -21.57 17.59
CA ASP A 250 -15.28 -20.29 16.99
C ASP A 250 -16.22 -20.48 15.79
N GLU A 251 -17.09 -19.50 15.59
CA GLU A 251 -18.02 -19.43 14.49
C GLU A 251 -17.74 -18.20 13.64
N PHE A 252 -17.74 -18.39 12.31
CA PHE A 252 -17.50 -17.32 11.34
C PHE A 252 -18.51 -17.40 10.21
N ARG A 253 -18.76 -16.27 9.57
CA ARG A 253 -19.50 -16.20 8.32
C ARG A 253 -18.58 -16.45 7.14
N LEU A 254 -19.04 -17.19 6.14
CA LEU A 254 -18.33 -17.48 4.92
C LEU A 254 -19.24 -17.26 3.72
N VAL A 255 -18.87 -16.33 2.85
CA VAL A 255 -19.54 -16.11 1.56
C VAL A 255 -18.80 -16.89 0.48
N ARG A 256 -19.55 -17.59 -0.41
CA ARG A 256 -18.98 -18.39 -1.49
C ARG A 256 -19.66 -18.10 -2.80
N ARG A 257 -18.88 -17.91 -3.86
CA ARG A 257 -19.36 -17.70 -5.24
C ARG A 257 -18.42 -18.35 -6.25
N TRP A 258 -18.99 -18.89 -7.33
CA TRP A 258 -18.23 -19.38 -8.48
C TRP A 258 -17.77 -18.22 -9.38
N PHE A 259 -16.50 -18.25 -9.75
CA PHE A 259 -15.94 -17.34 -10.75
C PHE A 259 -15.55 -18.13 -11.99
N ALA A 260 -16.26 -17.89 -13.10
CA ALA A 260 -16.05 -18.59 -14.36
C ALA A 260 -14.65 -18.32 -14.97
N GLU A 261 -14.15 -17.10 -14.85
CA GLU A 261 -12.83 -16.68 -15.31
C GLU A 261 -11.72 -17.45 -14.59
N GLU A 262 -11.85 -17.67 -13.28
CA GLU A 262 -10.89 -18.39 -12.44
C GLU A 262 -11.17 -19.92 -12.41
N LYS A 263 -12.28 -20.36 -12.97
CA LYS A 263 -12.77 -21.76 -12.94
C LYS A 263 -12.78 -22.38 -11.54
N ARG A 264 -13.12 -21.59 -10.51
CA ARG A 264 -13.15 -22.02 -9.11
C ARG A 264 -14.17 -21.25 -8.28
N PHE A 265 -14.50 -21.84 -7.15
CA PHE A 265 -15.22 -21.13 -6.10
C PHE A 265 -14.26 -20.20 -5.37
N CYS A 266 -14.62 -18.92 -5.26
CA CYS A 266 -14.01 -17.96 -4.36
C CYS A 266 -14.80 -17.90 -3.06
N ILE A 267 -14.09 -17.77 -1.97
CA ILE A 267 -14.66 -17.73 -0.62
C ILE A 267 -14.11 -16.53 0.15
N TRP A 268 -14.94 -15.92 0.97
CA TRP A 268 -14.57 -14.83 1.87
C TRP A 268 -15.03 -15.17 3.26
N VAL A 269 -14.14 -15.07 4.22
CA VAL A 269 -14.44 -15.25 5.64
C VAL A 269 -14.58 -13.86 6.27
N THR A 270 -15.60 -13.69 7.10
CA THR A 270 -15.93 -12.40 7.72
C THR A 270 -16.64 -12.59 9.07
N ASN A 271 -16.63 -11.56 9.91
CA ASN A 271 -17.49 -11.46 11.09
C ASN A 271 -18.63 -10.45 10.91
N LEU A 272 -18.76 -9.84 9.73
CA LEU A 272 -19.85 -8.91 9.45
C LEU A 272 -21.22 -9.61 9.45
N PRO A 273 -22.23 -9.07 10.20
CA PRO A 273 -23.52 -9.74 10.36
C PRO A 273 -24.35 -9.74 9.08
N THR A 274 -25.10 -10.83 8.86
CA THR A 274 -26.00 -10.99 7.71
C THR A 274 -27.18 -10.03 7.72
N THR A 275 -27.55 -9.52 8.90
CA THR A 275 -28.63 -8.54 9.08
C THR A 275 -28.32 -7.18 8.51
N THR A 276 -27.04 -6.82 8.45
CA THR A 276 -26.59 -5.50 7.98
C THR A 276 -25.92 -5.57 6.61
N TRP A 277 -25.23 -6.67 6.32
CA TRP A 277 -24.38 -6.83 5.14
C TRP A 277 -24.80 -8.05 4.31
N SER A 278 -25.29 -7.84 3.10
CA SER A 278 -25.57 -8.91 2.17
C SER A 278 -24.30 -9.62 1.67
N ALA A 279 -24.42 -10.82 1.14
CA ALA A 279 -23.31 -11.56 0.54
C ALA A 279 -22.67 -10.79 -0.64
N ASP A 280 -23.50 -10.13 -1.46
CA ASP A 280 -23.01 -9.34 -2.60
C ASP A 280 -22.20 -8.10 -2.14
N GLU A 281 -22.62 -7.45 -1.07
CA GLU A 281 -21.87 -6.33 -0.49
C GLU A 281 -20.52 -6.77 0.08
N ILE A 282 -20.44 -7.93 0.77
CA ILE A 282 -19.17 -8.50 1.23
C ILE A 282 -18.18 -8.65 0.06
N MET A 283 -18.67 -9.25 -1.03
CA MET A 283 -17.85 -9.45 -2.23
C MET A 283 -17.45 -8.12 -2.90
N MET A 284 -18.35 -7.13 -2.88
CA MET A 284 -18.12 -5.80 -3.45
C MET A 284 -17.09 -5.00 -2.63
N ILE A 285 -17.25 -4.97 -1.31
CA ILE A 285 -16.31 -4.30 -0.39
C ILE A 285 -14.91 -4.91 -0.53
N TYR A 286 -14.82 -6.24 -0.59
CA TYR A 286 -13.53 -6.92 -0.74
C TYR A 286 -12.76 -6.47 -1.99
N ARG A 287 -13.44 -6.08 -3.07
CA ARG A 287 -12.78 -5.57 -4.28
C ARG A 287 -11.96 -4.30 -4.03
N CYS A 288 -12.28 -3.53 -2.99
CA CYS A 288 -11.47 -2.37 -2.61
C CYS A 288 -10.03 -2.76 -2.24
N ARG A 289 -9.79 -4.02 -1.83
CA ARG A 289 -8.43 -4.52 -1.52
C ARG A 289 -7.46 -4.33 -2.68
N TRP A 290 -7.95 -4.35 -3.92
CA TRP A 290 -7.12 -4.12 -5.11
C TRP A 290 -6.33 -2.80 -5.08
N GLN A 291 -6.74 -1.83 -4.27
CA GLN A 291 -6.05 -0.54 -4.18
C GLN A 291 -4.61 -0.67 -3.63
N VAL A 292 -4.36 -1.60 -2.72
CA VAL A 292 -2.99 -1.84 -2.22
C VAL A 292 -2.09 -2.46 -3.30
N GLU A 293 -2.64 -3.35 -4.15
CA GLU A 293 -1.91 -3.89 -5.29
C GLU A 293 -1.54 -2.80 -6.33
N LEU A 294 -2.45 -1.85 -6.57
CA LEU A 294 -2.17 -0.71 -7.44
C LEU A 294 -1.06 0.17 -6.86
N LEU A 295 -1.03 0.38 -5.54
CA LEU A 295 0.04 1.11 -4.89
C LEU A 295 1.39 0.39 -5.04
N PHE A 296 1.43 -0.92 -4.84
CA PHE A 296 2.64 -1.70 -5.09
C PHE A 296 3.07 -1.67 -6.55
N LYS A 297 2.12 -1.67 -7.49
CA LYS A 297 2.43 -1.50 -8.92
C LYS A 297 3.07 -0.15 -9.19
N GLU A 298 2.54 0.94 -8.62
CA GLU A 298 3.14 2.27 -8.73
C GLU A 298 4.54 2.29 -8.10
N LEU A 299 4.72 1.70 -6.92
CA LEU A 299 6.02 1.60 -6.27
C LEU A 299 7.03 0.80 -7.12
N LYS A 300 6.57 -0.26 -7.80
CA LYS A 300 7.40 -1.10 -8.68
C LYS A 300 7.81 -0.42 -9.98
N SER A 301 6.89 0.29 -10.63
CA SER A 301 7.07 0.78 -11.99
C SER A 301 7.45 2.26 -12.07
N ASP A 302 7.03 3.06 -11.10
CA ASP A 302 7.18 4.51 -11.21
C ASP A 302 8.38 5.05 -10.44
N THR A 303 8.93 4.29 -9.49
CA THR A 303 10.12 4.73 -8.72
C THR A 303 11.41 4.04 -9.15
N ASN A 304 11.29 2.96 -9.90
CA ASN A 304 12.38 2.18 -10.52
C ASN A 304 13.52 1.74 -9.56
N TRP A 305 13.28 1.76 -8.24
CA TRP A 305 14.29 1.43 -7.23
C TRP A 305 14.90 0.03 -7.40
N ARG A 306 14.18 -0.90 -8.02
CA ARG A 306 14.66 -2.26 -8.30
C ARG A 306 15.83 -2.32 -9.29
N SER A 307 16.02 -1.28 -10.08
CA SER A 307 17.15 -1.17 -11.00
C SER A 307 18.49 -0.92 -10.32
N PHE A 308 18.47 -0.53 -9.04
CA PHE A 308 19.71 -0.26 -8.29
C PHE A 308 20.35 -1.57 -7.83
N ALA A 309 21.27 -2.10 -8.63
CA ALA A 309 22.06 -3.27 -8.27
C ALA A 309 23.08 -2.90 -7.16
N THR A 310 22.73 -3.17 -5.91
CA THR A 310 23.60 -2.91 -4.76
C THR A 310 23.58 -4.06 -3.77
N SER A 311 24.75 -4.50 -3.34
CA SER A 311 24.93 -5.46 -2.24
C SER A 311 24.98 -4.80 -0.85
N GLN A 312 24.77 -3.49 -0.77
CA GLN A 312 24.77 -2.75 0.47
C GLN A 312 23.33 -2.66 1.04
N GLN A 313 23.08 -3.34 2.14
CA GLN A 313 21.76 -3.37 2.80
C GLN A 313 21.21 -1.96 3.06
N SER A 314 22.01 -1.08 3.66
CA SER A 314 21.60 0.29 4.00
C SER A 314 21.18 1.11 2.78
N ILE A 315 21.84 0.91 1.62
CA ILE A 315 21.46 1.58 0.37
C ILE A 315 20.13 1.01 -0.11
N MET A 316 20.00 -0.32 -0.16
CA MET A 316 18.78 -0.97 -0.64
C MET A 316 17.57 -0.56 0.20
N GLU A 317 17.62 -0.73 1.52
CA GLU A 317 16.50 -0.35 2.40
C GLU A 317 16.21 1.16 2.32
N GLY A 318 17.25 2.01 2.35
CA GLY A 318 17.09 3.45 2.26
C GLY A 318 16.45 3.89 0.96
N LEU A 319 16.75 3.24 -0.17
CA LEU A 319 16.12 3.54 -1.47
C LEU A 319 14.68 3.04 -1.55
N VAL A 320 14.33 1.92 -0.91
CA VAL A 320 12.93 1.47 -0.79
C VAL A 320 12.11 2.51 -0.04
N TRP A 321 12.60 2.97 1.11
CA TRP A 321 11.92 4.01 1.89
C TRP A 321 11.86 5.35 1.16
N ALA A 322 12.94 5.76 0.48
CA ALA A 322 12.97 6.98 -0.33
C ALA A 322 11.95 6.90 -1.49
N SER A 323 11.81 5.74 -2.11
CA SER A 323 10.83 5.50 -3.17
C SER A 323 9.40 5.60 -2.66
N LEU A 324 9.12 5.05 -1.49
CA LEU A 324 7.82 5.21 -0.85
C LEU A 324 7.55 6.66 -0.49
N LEU A 325 8.54 7.38 0.05
CA LEU A 325 8.42 8.81 0.37
C LEU A 325 8.10 9.63 -0.88
N ALA A 326 8.82 9.41 -1.97
CA ALA A 326 8.57 10.06 -3.26
C ALA A 326 7.15 9.77 -3.77
N LEU A 327 6.71 8.51 -3.69
CA LEU A 327 5.37 8.09 -4.10
C LEU A 327 4.27 8.76 -3.28
N ILE A 328 4.39 8.79 -1.94
CA ILE A 328 3.34 9.37 -1.08
C ILE A 328 3.25 10.90 -1.21
N ILE A 329 4.37 11.60 -1.39
CA ILE A 329 4.37 13.05 -1.65
C ILE A 329 3.65 13.35 -2.97
N ARG A 330 3.99 12.63 -4.02
CA ARG A 330 3.35 12.74 -5.34
C ARG A 330 1.84 12.48 -5.26
N ARG A 331 1.45 11.40 -4.59
CA ARG A 331 0.04 11.05 -4.39
C ARG A 331 -0.71 12.10 -3.57
N TYR A 332 -0.09 12.60 -2.51
CA TYR A 332 -0.68 13.62 -1.64
C TYR A 332 -1.07 14.88 -2.43
N ILE A 333 -0.14 15.43 -3.22
CA ILE A 333 -0.38 16.61 -4.03
C ILE A 333 -1.47 16.34 -5.09
N ALA A 334 -1.43 15.18 -5.75
CA ALA A 334 -2.43 14.80 -6.73
C ALA A 334 -3.84 14.66 -6.12
N ILE A 335 -3.97 14.01 -4.96
CA ILE A 335 -5.26 13.85 -4.27
C ILE A 335 -5.82 15.22 -3.79
N LYS A 336 -4.94 16.12 -3.35
CA LYS A 336 -5.33 17.48 -2.93
C LYS A 336 -5.76 18.39 -4.09
N SER A 337 -5.35 18.09 -5.32
CA SER A 337 -5.66 18.95 -6.47
C SER A 337 -7.16 18.96 -6.80
N LEU A 338 -7.78 17.82 -7.03
CA LEU A 338 -9.24 17.67 -7.24
C LEU A 338 -9.66 16.19 -7.10
N PRO A 339 -10.92 15.90 -6.70
CA PRO A 339 -11.45 14.53 -6.65
C PRO A 339 -11.46 13.79 -7.99
N SER A 340 -11.56 14.52 -9.10
CA SER A 340 -11.58 13.98 -10.48
C SER A 340 -10.20 13.63 -11.03
N VAL A 341 -9.11 13.90 -10.27
CA VAL A 341 -7.74 13.66 -10.73
C VAL A 341 -7.39 12.18 -10.66
N SER A 342 -6.72 11.70 -11.70
CA SER A 342 -6.05 10.40 -11.74
C SER A 342 -4.64 10.52 -11.19
N VAL A 343 -4.39 9.93 -10.02
CA VAL A 343 -3.05 9.90 -9.40
C VAL A 343 -2.01 9.30 -10.35
N TYR A 344 -2.39 8.27 -11.11
CA TYR A 344 -1.51 7.67 -12.11
C TYR A 344 -1.12 8.65 -13.23
N LYS A 345 -2.08 9.40 -13.79
CA LYS A 345 -1.78 10.40 -14.82
C LYS A 345 -0.93 11.56 -14.28
N ALA A 346 -1.21 12.02 -13.05
CA ALA A 346 -0.41 13.03 -12.39
C ALA A 346 1.06 12.60 -12.26
N GLY A 347 1.31 11.32 -11.96
CA GLY A 347 2.65 10.75 -11.85
C GLY A 347 3.43 10.71 -13.16
N LYS A 348 2.79 10.76 -14.33
CA LYS A 348 3.50 10.70 -15.64
C LYS A 348 4.31 11.95 -15.96
N ASN A 349 3.89 13.12 -15.47
CA ASN A 349 4.55 14.40 -15.73
C ASN A 349 5.02 15.04 -14.42
N VAL A 350 5.48 14.22 -13.49
CA VAL A 350 5.89 14.66 -12.15
C VAL A 350 7.07 15.63 -12.16
N ASP A 351 7.96 15.52 -13.13
CA ASP A 351 9.08 16.43 -13.35
C ASP A 351 8.63 17.86 -13.67
N VAL A 352 7.50 18.02 -14.33
CA VAL A 352 6.96 19.34 -14.69
C VAL A 352 6.47 20.10 -13.46
N TRP A 353 5.79 19.43 -12.53
CA TRP A 353 5.10 20.11 -11.44
C TRP A 353 5.74 19.91 -10.06
N LEU A 354 6.44 18.77 -9.80
CA LEU A 354 7.06 18.51 -8.50
C LEU A 354 8.46 19.08 -8.40
N LEU A 355 9.28 18.92 -9.46
CA LEU A 355 10.68 19.35 -9.43
C LEU A 355 10.85 20.84 -9.08
N PRO A 356 10.09 21.79 -9.66
CA PRO A 356 10.19 23.20 -9.28
C PRO A 356 9.91 23.49 -7.81
N ILE A 357 8.98 22.72 -7.19
CA ILE A 357 8.68 22.84 -5.75
C ILE A 357 9.88 22.39 -4.92
N LEU A 358 10.48 21.24 -5.27
CA LEU A 358 11.61 20.68 -4.54
C LEU A 358 12.84 21.58 -4.68
N GLU A 359 13.08 22.15 -5.85
CA GLU A 359 14.16 23.12 -6.10
C GLU A 359 13.96 24.39 -5.26
N ALA A 360 12.77 24.99 -5.28
CA ALA A 360 12.46 26.15 -4.44
C ALA A 360 12.72 25.87 -2.96
N TYR A 361 12.42 24.64 -2.52
CA TYR A 361 12.64 24.23 -1.14
C TYR A 361 14.15 24.11 -0.82
N ILE A 362 14.94 23.51 -1.72
CA ILE A 362 16.42 23.40 -1.55
C ILE A 362 17.06 24.79 -1.52
N HIS A 363 16.59 25.67 -2.39
CA HIS A 363 17.09 27.04 -2.50
C HIS A 363 16.54 28.00 -1.44
N GLN A 364 15.71 27.49 -0.51
CA GLN A 364 15.08 28.27 0.54
C GLN A 364 14.25 29.46 -0.01
N ALA A 365 13.74 29.35 -1.23
CA ALA A 365 12.89 30.33 -1.88
C ALA A 365 11.43 30.20 -1.35
N TRP A 366 11.25 30.44 -0.06
CA TRP A 366 10.02 30.20 0.66
C TRP A 366 8.81 30.95 0.11
N SER A 367 9.03 32.16 -0.39
CA SER A 367 7.99 32.97 -1.02
C SER A 367 7.44 32.37 -2.31
N GLU A 368 8.19 31.52 -2.99
CA GLU A 368 7.79 30.89 -4.24
C GLU A 368 7.06 29.56 -4.04
N ILE A 369 7.26 28.88 -2.92
CA ILE A 369 6.74 27.53 -2.71
C ILE A 369 5.21 27.49 -2.81
N ALA A 370 4.51 28.46 -2.21
CA ALA A 370 3.07 28.54 -2.26
C ALA A 370 2.56 28.68 -3.70
N ALA A 371 3.12 29.63 -4.45
CA ALA A 371 2.77 29.84 -5.86
C ALA A 371 3.06 28.62 -6.74
N ARG A 372 4.20 27.94 -6.52
CA ARG A 372 4.55 26.71 -7.25
C ARG A 372 3.62 25.54 -6.92
N LEU A 373 3.17 25.41 -5.67
CA LEU A 373 2.16 24.43 -5.26
C LEU A 373 0.80 24.72 -5.91
N GLU A 374 0.34 25.97 -5.89
CA GLU A 374 -0.91 26.37 -6.55
C GLU A 374 -0.86 26.08 -8.06
N TRP A 375 0.24 26.44 -8.71
CA TRP A 375 0.46 26.13 -10.11
C TRP A 375 0.46 24.62 -10.39
N ALA A 376 1.14 23.84 -9.54
CA ALA A 376 1.18 22.38 -9.66
C ALA A 376 -0.23 21.77 -9.54
N MET A 377 -1.03 22.22 -8.59
CA MET A 377 -2.42 21.78 -8.43
C MET A 377 -3.28 22.13 -9.64
N LEU A 378 -3.13 23.34 -10.19
CA LEU A 378 -3.80 23.77 -11.42
C LEU A 378 -3.36 22.93 -12.62
N TYR A 379 -2.05 22.72 -12.79
CA TYR A 379 -1.50 21.87 -13.85
C TYR A 379 -2.07 20.46 -13.80
N ILE A 380 -2.03 19.82 -12.63
CA ILE A 380 -2.55 18.46 -12.41
C ILE A 380 -4.05 18.40 -12.71
N SER A 381 -4.83 19.39 -12.27
CA SER A 381 -6.27 19.44 -12.50
C SER A 381 -6.64 19.47 -13.99
N LYS A 382 -5.83 20.13 -14.80
CA LYS A 382 -6.04 20.26 -16.26
C LYS A 382 -5.50 19.08 -17.06
N ASN A 383 -4.41 18.45 -16.60
CA ASN A 383 -3.66 17.46 -17.39
C ASN A 383 -3.81 16.01 -16.89
N ALA A 384 -4.35 15.81 -15.69
CA ALA A 384 -4.46 14.49 -15.09
C ALA A 384 -5.91 14.08 -14.77
N GLU A 385 -6.89 14.61 -15.48
CA GLU A 385 -8.29 14.24 -15.27
C GLU A 385 -8.55 12.75 -15.54
N LYS A 386 -9.41 12.14 -14.72
CA LYS A 386 -9.86 10.75 -14.91
C LYS A 386 -10.59 10.63 -16.25
N ALA A 387 -10.20 9.64 -17.06
CA ALA A 387 -10.91 9.39 -18.32
C ALA A 387 -12.33 8.87 -18.05
N GLN A 388 -13.31 9.32 -18.83
CA GLN A 388 -14.63 8.71 -18.85
C GLN A 388 -14.52 7.23 -19.25
N GLN A 389 -15.07 6.36 -18.44
CA GLN A 389 -15.02 4.92 -18.67
C GLN A 389 -16.40 4.37 -18.99
N ARG A 390 -16.46 3.35 -19.87
CA ARG A 390 -17.69 2.57 -20.08
C ARG A 390 -18.15 1.95 -18.75
N LYS A 391 -19.46 1.83 -18.51
CA LYS A 391 -20.08 1.33 -17.28
C LYS A 391 -19.42 0.04 -16.76
N THR A 392 -19.14 -0.93 -17.63
CA THR A 392 -18.50 -2.21 -17.27
C THR A 392 -17.08 -2.06 -16.73
N LYS A 393 -16.29 -1.10 -17.25
CA LYS A 393 -14.94 -0.78 -16.74
C LYS A 393 -15.02 0.08 -15.47
N LYS A 394 -15.96 1.02 -15.42
CA LYS A 394 -16.20 1.88 -14.25
C LYS A 394 -16.52 1.05 -13.01
N ASN A 395 -17.38 0.03 -13.15
CA ASN A 395 -17.73 -0.87 -12.04
C ASN A 395 -16.53 -1.66 -11.45
N ARG A 396 -15.39 -1.68 -12.12
CA ARG A 396 -14.12 -2.28 -11.62
C ARG A 396 -13.21 -1.27 -10.92
N THR A 397 -13.53 0.02 -10.95
CA THR A 397 -12.79 1.07 -10.26
C THR A 397 -13.32 1.30 -8.85
N LEU A 398 -12.52 1.98 -8.02
CA LEU A 398 -12.93 2.34 -6.66
C LEU A 398 -14.20 3.21 -6.68
N ASP A 399 -14.23 4.22 -7.56
CA ASP A 399 -15.40 5.11 -7.70
C ASP A 399 -16.66 4.32 -8.09
N GLY A 400 -16.54 3.37 -9.02
CA GLY A 400 -17.66 2.51 -9.42
C GLY A 400 -18.12 1.54 -8.34
N ILE A 401 -17.20 1.02 -7.52
CA ILE A 401 -17.53 0.21 -6.34
C ILE A 401 -18.30 1.07 -5.34
N PHE A 402 -17.87 2.30 -5.11
CA PHE A 402 -18.53 3.22 -4.19
C PHE A 402 -19.91 3.64 -4.65
N GLU A 403 -20.09 3.90 -5.95
CA GLU A 403 -21.41 4.18 -6.52
C GLU A 403 -22.39 2.99 -6.32
N MET A 404 -21.93 1.75 -6.52
CA MET A 404 -22.74 0.56 -6.32
C MET A 404 -23.07 0.27 -4.84
N LEU A 405 -22.24 0.72 -3.91
CA LEU A 405 -22.50 0.59 -2.46
C LEU A 405 -23.45 1.68 -1.93
N ASN A 406 -23.64 2.76 -2.69
CA ASN A 406 -24.59 3.84 -2.37
C ASN A 406 -25.96 3.65 -3.05
N SER A 407 -26.07 2.74 -4.05
CA SER A 407 -27.33 2.40 -4.74
C SER A 407 -28.11 1.32 -4.01
#